data_d5c6c1795b4848ed63397807fff3442d
#
_entry.id   d5c6c1795b4848ed63397807fff3442d
#
_cell.length_a   1.000
_cell.length_b   1.000
_cell.length_c   1.000
_cell.angle_alpha   90.00
_cell.angle_beta   90.00
_cell.angle_gamma   90.00
#
_symmetry.space_group_name_H-M   'P 1'
#
loop_
_entity.id
_entity.type
_entity.pdbx_description
1 polymer ?
#
loop_
_entity_poly.entity_id
_entity_poly.type
_entity_poly.pdbx_seq_one_letter_code
_entity_poly.pdbx_strand_id
1 'polypeptide(L)'
;MNAAELVDRAEISDVVIAYATGLDRRDWSLYRSIFVDELEMDFVSVGIPAGPYSADSWVRDARRLFAGFEATQHTSTNHVHTIRSDTATCVSNMQAEHF
;
A
#
# COMPACT_ATOMS: atom_id res chain seq x y z
N MET A 1 -7.56 12.55 21.74
CA MET A 1 -6.37 11.97 21.08
C MET A 1 -5.13 12.61 21.68
N ASN A 2 -4.18 11.81 22.09
CA ASN A 2 -2.91 12.32 22.64
C ASN A 2 -1.83 12.44 21.53
N ALA A 3 -0.68 13.00 21.87
CA ALA A 3 0.41 13.22 20.92
C ALA A 3 0.95 11.92 20.34
N ALA A 4 1.04 10.85 21.13
CA ALA A 4 1.53 9.55 20.67
C ALA A 4 0.59 8.95 19.62
N GLU A 5 -0.72 9.07 19.80
CA GLU A 5 -1.70 8.61 18.81
C GLU A 5 -1.63 9.43 17.52
N LEU A 6 -1.38 10.73 17.61
CA LEU A 6 -1.18 11.57 16.43
C LEU A 6 0.02 11.11 15.61
N VAL A 7 1.13 10.80 16.27
CA VAL A 7 2.33 10.30 15.62
C VAL A 7 2.06 8.95 14.96
N ASP A 8 1.41 8.03 15.67
CA ASP A 8 1.07 6.72 15.12
C ASP A 8 0.17 6.83 13.89
N ARG A 9 -0.83 7.69 13.93
CA ARG A 9 -1.73 7.91 12.79
C ARG A 9 -0.98 8.47 11.59
N ALA A 10 -0.08 9.42 11.81
CA ALA A 10 0.74 9.99 10.75
C ALA A 10 1.66 8.93 10.13
N GLU A 11 2.31 8.11 10.93
CA GLU A 11 3.19 7.05 10.44
C GLU A 11 2.42 5.98 9.67
N ILE A 12 1.23 5.61 10.12
CA ILE A 12 0.36 4.66 9.41
C ILE A 12 -0.07 5.24 8.06
N SER A 13 -0.48 6.50 8.03
CA SER A 13 -0.84 7.18 6.78
C SER A 13 0.34 7.27 5.83
N ASP A 14 1.55 7.51 6.34
CA ASP A 14 2.76 7.52 5.52
C ASP A 14 3.00 6.19 4.82
N VAL A 15 2.72 5.08 5.48
CA VAL A 15 2.81 3.74 4.86
C VAL A 15 1.79 3.59 3.74
N VAL A 16 0.54 3.98 3.97
CA VAL A 16 -0.52 3.93 2.95
C VAL A 16 -0.19 4.82 1.76
N ILE A 17 0.32 6.02 2.01
CA ILE A 17 0.74 6.95 0.96
C ILE A 17 1.96 6.41 0.20
N ALA A 18 2.90 5.77 0.89
CA ALA A 18 4.08 5.17 0.26
C ALA A 18 3.72 4.03 -0.70
N TYR A 19 2.62 3.33 -0.47
CA TYR A 19 2.07 2.37 -1.43
C TYR A 19 1.82 3.06 -2.79
N ALA A 20 1.09 4.16 -2.78
CA ALA A 20 0.78 4.92 -3.99
C ALA A 20 2.04 5.55 -4.61
N THR A 21 2.86 6.19 -3.79
CA THR A 21 4.07 6.88 -4.25
C THR A 21 5.08 5.90 -4.83
N GLY A 22 5.27 4.75 -4.21
CA GLY A 22 6.18 3.72 -4.70
C GLY A 22 5.78 3.21 -6.07
N LEU A 23 4.50 2.94 -6.28
CA LEU A 23 3.99 2.53 -7.59
C LEU A 23 4.12 3.64 -8.63
N ASP A 24 3.66 4.85 -8.32
CA ASP A 24 3.59 5.94 -9.30
C ASP A 24 4.97 6.43 -9.73
N ARG A 25 5.94 6.41 -8.83
CA ARG A 25 7.32 6.80 -9.12
C ARG A 25 8.19 5.64 -9.60
N ARG A 26 7.65 4.43 -9.64
CA ARG A 26 8.43 3.21 -9.92
C ARG A 26 9.60 3.06 -8.94
N ASP A 27 9.37 3.52 -7.69
CA ASP A 27 10.33 3.38 -6.60
C ASP A 27 10.09 2.05 -5.88
N TRP A 28 10.64 0.99 -6.43
CA TRP A 28 10.39 -0.37 -5.95
C TRP A 28 11.02 -0.64 -4.59
N SER A 29 12.10 0.05 -4.27
CA SER A 29 12.69 0.00 -2.93
C SER A 29 11.75 0.59 -1.89
N LEU A 30 11.17 1.76 -2.15
CA LEU A 30 10.16 2.35 -1.29
C LEU A 30 8.93 1.44 -1.16
N TYR A 31 8.42 0.95 -2.28
CA TYR A 31 7.25 0.07 -2.29
C TYR A 31 7.50 -1.20 -1.46
N ARG A 32 8.66 -1.83 -1.63
CA ARG A 32 9.03 -3.01 -0.84
C ARG A 32 9.13 -2.72 0.66
N SER A 33 9.62 -1.53 1.02
CA SER A 33 9.89 -1.16 2.41
C SER A 33 8.64 -1.11 3.30
N ILE A 34 7.46 -0.96 2.71
CA ILE A 34 6.21 -0.86 3.50
C ILE A 34 5.65 -2.23 3.91
N PHE A 35 6.20 -3.31 3.38
CA PHE A 35 5.70 -4.65 3.60
C PHE A 35 6.60 -5.45 4.53
N VAL A 36 5.98 -6.27 5.38
CA VAL A 36 6.67 -7.38 6.03
C VAL A 36 6.93 -8.49 5.01
N ASP A 37 7.76 -9.47 5.34
CA ASP A 37 8.19 -10.48 4.37
C ASP A 37 7.05 -11.38 3.87
N GLU A 38 6.08 -11.69 4.72
CA GLU A 38 4.91 -12.49 4.39
C GLU A 38 3.63 -11.66 4.48
N LEU A 39 2.86 -11.62 3.39
CA LEU A 39 1.68 -10.78 3.24
C LEU A 39 0.42 -11.62 3.07
N GLU A 40 -0.70 -11.08 3.55
CA GLU A 40 -2.03 -11.48 3.11
C GLU A 40 -2.59 -10.37 2.21
N MET A 41 -2.94 -10.75 0.98
CA MET A 41 -3.51 -9.82 0.00
C MET A 41 -4.84 -10.34 -0.51
N ASP A 42 -5.78 -9.41 -0.72
CA ASP A 42 -7.06 -9.70 -1.35
C ASP A 42 -7.35 -8.64 -2.43
N PHE A 43 -7.03 -8.97 -3.66
CA PHE A 43 -7.34 -8.17 -4.85
C PHE A 43 -8.21 -8.97 -5.82
N VAL A 44 -9.09 -9.83 -5.30
CA VAL A 44 -9.99 -10.66 -6.11
C VAL A 44 -10.83 -9.81 -7.06
N SER A 45 -11.23 -8.61 -6.64
CA SER A 45 -12.03 -7.70 -7.46
C SER A 45 -11.33 -7.28 -8.76
N VAL A 46 -10.00 -7.37 -8.83
CA VAL A 46 -9.21 -7.09 -10.03
C VAL A 46 -8.57 -8.34 -10.64
N GLY A 47 -9.02 -9.52 -10.23
CA GLY A 47 -8.62 -10.78 -10.83
C GLY A 47 -7.36 -11.42 -10.25
N ILE A 48 -6.85 -10.92 -9.13
CA ILE A 48 -5.69 -11.49 -8.45
C ILE A 48 -6.17 -12.40 -7.32
N PRO A 49 -5.74 -13.68 -7.26
CA PRO A 49 -6.17 -14.58 -6.20
C PRO A 49 -5.85 -14.06 -4.80
N ALA A 50 -6.82 -14.14 -3.88
CA ALA A 50 -6.59 -13.84 -2.49
C ALA A 50 -5.72 -14.90 -1.84
N GLY A 51 -4.90 -14.49 -0.87
CA GLY A 51 -4.11 -15.42 -0.08
C GLY A 51 -2.76 -14.88 0.35
N PRO A 52 -1.88 -15.78 0.80
CA PRO A 52 -0.54 -15.42 1.24
C PRO A 52 0.38 -15.18 0.04
N TYR A 53 1.23 -14.16 0.17
CA TYR A 53 2.27 -13.82 -0.81
C TYR A 53 3.55 -13.47 -0.07
N SER A 54 4.69 -13.84 -0.62
CA SER A 54 5.93 -13.22 -0.18
C SER A 54 5.99 -11.78 -0.69
N ALA A 55 6.51 -10.88 0.13
CA ALA A 55 6.64 -9.48 -0.28
C ALA A 55 7.51 -9.33 -1.54
N ASP A 56 8.58 -10.09 -1.64
CA ASP A 56 9.45 -10.05 -2.82
C ASP A 56 8.73 -10.48 -4.10
N SER A 57 7.91 -11.54 -4.05
CA SER A 57 7.13 -11.96 -5.22
C SER A 57 6.04 -10.95 -5.57
N TRP A 58 5.39 -10.37 -4.57
CA TRP A 58 4.37 -9.35 -4.78
C TRP A 58 4.94 -8.13 -5.49
N VAL A 59 6.08 -7.63 -5.01
CA VAL A 59 6.75 -6.47 -5.60
C VAL A 59 7.25 -6.78 -7.01
N ARG A 60 7.82 -7.97 -7.23
CA ARG A 60 8.27 -8.41 -8.55
C ARG A 60 7.11 -8.42 -9.56
N ASP A 61 5.96 -8.97 -9.17
CA ASP A 61 4.80 -9.05 -10.04
C ASP A 61 4.17 -7.68 -10.29
N ALA A 62 4.14 -6.81 -9.29
CA ALA A 62 3.72 -5.42 -9.45
C ALA A 62 4.62 -4.68 -10.45
N ARG A 63 5.93 -4.86 -10.34
CA ARG A 63 6.89 -4.24 -11.25
C ARG A 63 6.68 -4.69 -12.69
N ARG A 64 6.39 -5.98 -12.90
CA ARG A 64 6.09 -6.51 -14.24
C ARG A 64 4.80 -5.94 -14.80
N LEU A 65 3.75 -5.91 -14.00
CA LEU A 65 2.46 -5.37 -14.40
C LEU A 65 2.57 -3.89 -14.77
N PHE A 66 3.23 -3.10 -13.96
CA PHE A 66 3.33 -1.66 -14.13
C PHE A 66 4.29 -1.24 -15.23
N ALA A 67 5.17 -2.13 -15.67
CA ALA A 67 6.00 -1.90 -16.85
C ALA A 67 5.18 -1.73 -18.13
N GLY A 68 3.94 -2.21 -18.17
CA GLY A 68 3.01 -2.03 -19.28
C GLY A 68 2.35 -0.66 -19.36
N PHE A 69 2.54 0.21 -18.35
CA PHE A 69 1.95 1.55 -18.32
C PHE A 69 3.03 2.61 -18.47
N GLU A 70 2.75 3.66 -19.24
CA GLU A 70 3.66 4.81 -19.36
C GLU A 70 3.71 5.58 -18.04
N ALA A 71 2.55 5.77 -17.41
CA ALA A 71 2.41 6.45 -16.13
C ALA A 71 1.21 5.91 -15.37
N THR A 72 1.24 6.06 -14.07
CA THR A 72 0.10 5.77 -13.20
C THR A 72 -0.03 6.87 -12.16
N GLN A 73 -1.25 7.04 -11.68
CA GLN A 73 -1.53 7.96 -10.58
C GLN A 73 -2.48 7.29 -9.60
N HIS A 74 -2.02 7.16 -8.37
CA HIS A 74 -2.83 6.66 -7.26
C HIS A 74 -3.08 7.79 -6.27
N THR A 75 -4.35 7.98 -5.92
CA THR A 75 -4.74 8.97 -4.93
C THR A 75 -5.42 8.26 -3.77
N SER A 76 -4.86 8.39 -2.57
CA SER A 76 -5.40 7.81 -1.34
C SER A 76 -5.98 8.92 -0.48
N THR A 77 -7.24 8.78 -0.09
CA THR A 77 -7.97 9.78 0.69
C THR A 77 -8.80 9.15 1.79
N ASN A 78 -9.30 9.99 2.68
CA ASN A 78 -10.28 9.60 3.70
C ASN A 78 -9.76 8.49 4.62
N HIS A 79 -8.56 8.68 5.13
CA HIS A 79 -7.92 7.70 6.02
C HIS A 79 -8.64 7.61 7.35
N VAL A 80 -9.08 6.41 7.70
CA VAL A 80 -9.67 6.10 9.00
C VAL A 80 -8.78 5.08 9.70
N HIS A 81 -8.22 5.49 10.81
CA HIS A 81 -7.29 4.69 11.59
C HIS A 81 -7.98 4.03 12.78
N THR A 82 -7.71 2.77 13.00
CA THR A 82 -8.08 2.08 14.23
C THR A 82 -6.81 1.46 14.82
N ILE A 83 -6.40 1.95 15.98
CA ILE A 83 -5.17 1.54 16.66
C ILE A 83 -5.53 0.76 17.91
N ARG A 84 -4.97 -0.44 18.05
CA ARG A 84 -5.18 -1.32 19.19
C ARG A 84 -3.85 -1.86 19.65
N SER A 85 -3.28 -1.26 20.73
CA SER A 85 -1.98 -1.65 21.26
C SER A 85 -0.89 -1.59 20.17
N ASP A 86 -0.36 -2.73 19.74
CA ASP A 86 0.71 -2.84 18.76
C ASP A 86 0.20 -3.15 17.34
N THR A 87 -1.11 -3.14 17.13
CA THR A 87 -1.74 -3.38 15.83
C THR A 87 -2.60 -2.21 15.40
N ALA A 88 -2.80 -2.07 14.10
CA ALA A 88 -3.66 -1.03 13.57
C ALA A 88 -4.26 -1.44 12.23
N THR A 89 -5.41 -0.84 11.91
CA THR A 89 -5.98 -0.88 10.57
C THR A 89 -6.13 0.55 10.07
N CYS A 90 -5.99 0.71 8.75
CA CYS A 90 -6.30 1.96 8.08
C CYS A 90 -7.19 1.66 6.89
N VAL A 91 -8.36 2.27 6.87
CA VAL A 91 -9.28 2.22 5.72
C VAL A 91 -9.14 3.52 4.96
N SER A 92 -9.01 3.43 3.66
CA SER A 92 -8.90 4.61 2.79
C SER A 92 -9.61 4.38 1.47
N ASN A 93 -9.94 5.49 0.80
CA ASN A 93 -10.40 5.46 -0.58
C ASN A 93 -9.18 5.55 -1.48
N MET A 94 -9.10 4.66 -2.48
CA MET A 94 -8.03 4.69 -3.47
C MET A 94 -8.62 4.88 -4.86
N GLN A 95 -8.10 5.88 -5.57
CA GLN A 95 -8.40 6.12 -6.96
C GLN A 95 -7.12 5.91 -7.77
N ALA A 96 -7.22 5.14 -8.85
CA ALA A 96 -6.05 4.84 -9.67
C ALA A 96 -6.34 5.09 -11.14
N GLU A 97 -5.40 5.75 -11.81
CA GLU A 97 -5.42 5.96 -13.25
C GLU A 97 -4.16 5.35 -13.87
N HIS A 98 -4.36 4.67 -15.00
CA HIS A 98 -3.28 3.95 -15.70
C HIS A 98 -3.23 4.44 -17.14
N PHE A 99 -2.09 4.94 -17.53
CA PHE A 99 -1.87 5.54 -18.87
C PHE A 99 -0.96 4.71 -19.75
#